data_6a48cf6302111f342756f37ed35924a5
#
_entry.id   6a48cf6302111f342756f37ed35924a5
#
_cell.length_a   1.000
_cell.length_b   1.000
_cell.length_c   1.000
_cell.angle_alpha   90.00
_cell.angle_beta   90.00
_cell.angle_gamma   90.00
#
_symmetry.space_group_name_H-M   'P 1'
#
loop_
_entity.id
_entity.type
_entity.pdbx_description
1 polymer ?
#
loop_
_entity_poly.entity_id
_entity_poly.type
_entity_poly.pdbx_seq_one_letter_code
_entity_poly.pdbx_strand_id
1 'polypeptide(L)'
;MKKVSLMLASAMVIFATSCKENKKEAENDTENTEMTEETSEMEEEVEEITISPLEDSPAYETSSLKLNAPTEDMVADGSQVQFDFEVANYELGVQTEGAKEKMLANSGKGQHIHFILDNDPYSAHYEPSFTKDLEPGNHLLVAFLSRSYHESVKNDNSFVAKKLTVGDAQDDVLANLALTKPHLIYSRPKGTY
;
A
#
# COMPACT_ATOMS: atom_id res chain seq x y z
N MET A 1 -50.97 24.62 -4.75
CA MET A 1 -51.04 26.10 -4.57
C MET A 1 -49.83 26.58 -3.81
N LYS A 2 -49.25 27.63 -4.36
CA LYS A 2 -48.15 28.50 -3.89
C LYS A 2 -46.71 28.00 -4.10
N LYS A 3 -46.20 28.42 -5.26
CA LYS A 3 -44.80 28.61 -5.60
C LYS A 3 -44.25 29.79 -4.76
N VAL A 4 -43.05 29.63 -4.21
CA VAL A 4 -42.23 30.78 -3.79
C VAL A 4 -40.86 30.60 -4.42
N SER A 5 -40.62 31.49 -5.37
CA SER A 5 -39.36 31.76 -6.03
C SER A 5 -38.56 32.70 -5.14
N LEU A 6 -37.30 32.40 -4.85
CA LEU A 6 -36.38 33.40 -4.29
C LEU A 6 -35.07 33.40 -5.07
N MET A 7 -34.92 34.45 -5.85
CA MET A 7 -33.66 34.89 -6.47
C MET A 7 -32.77 35.54 -5.38
N LEU A 8 -31.49 35.28 -5.39
CA LEU A 8 -30.45 36.22 -4.93
C LEU A 8 -29.12 35.93 -5.57
N ALA A 9 -28.79 36.67 -6.51
CA ALA A 9 -27.77 37.71 -6.69
C ALA A 9 -26.34 37.30 -6.40
N SER A 10 -25.63 37.25 -7.53
CA SER A 10 -24.19 37.21 -7.74
C SER A 10 -23.47 38.42 -7.13
N ALA A 11 -22.37 38.20 -6.43
CA ALA A 11 -21.37 39.23 -6.18
C ALA A 11 -19.99 38.71 -6.58
N MET A 12 -19.53 39.21 -7.69
CA MET A 12 -18.21 38.97 -8.31
C MET A 12 -17.26 40.02 -7.73
N VAL A 13 -16.23 39.59 -7.00
CA VAL A 13 -15.16 40.50 -6.53
C VAL A 13 -13.90 40.18 -7.38
N ILE A 14 -13.54 41.17 -8.20
CA ILE A 14 -12.36 41.18 -9.01
C ILE A 14 -11.26 41.90 -8.23
N PHE A 15 -10.16 41.24 -7.87
CA PHE A 15 -8.95 41.89 -7.40
C PHE A 15 -7.97 42.04 -8.55
N ALA A 16 -7.79 43.28 -8.99
CA ALA A 16 -6.73 43.68 -9.91
C ALA A 16 -5.48 44.03 -9.10
N THR A 17 -4.39 43.32 -9.30
CA THR A 17 -3.06 43.74 -8.83
C THR A 17 -2.34 44.53 -9.91
N SER A 18 -2.10 45.78 -9.59
CA SER A 18 -1.39 46.77 -10.43
C SER A 18 0.12 46.58 -10.29
N CYS A 19 0.79 46.30 -11.38
CA CYS A 19 2.24 46.51 -11.53
C CYS A 19 2.51 48.01 -11.75
N LYS A 20 3.44 48.56 -10.97
CA LYS A 20 3.91 49.93 -11.14
C LYS A 20 5.36 49.90 -11.59
N GLU A 21 5.56 50.14 -12.88
CA GLU A 21 6.85 50.54 -13.46
C GLU A 21 7.17 51.97 -13.03
N ASN A 22 8.40 52.22 -12.59
CA ASN A 22 8.97 53.55 -12.50
C ASN A 22 10.32 53.58 -13.25
N LYS A 23 10.27 54.25 -14.38
CA LYS A 23 11.43 54.69 -15.15
C LYS A 23 11.78 56.10 -14.66
N LYS A 24 13.04 56.34 -14.26
CA LYS A 24 13.67 57.64 -14.28
C LYS A 24 15.13 57.50 -14.63
N GLU A 25 15.48 58.23 -15.67
CA GLU A 25 16.82 58.43 -16.24
C GLU A 25 17.68 59.40 -15.41
N ALA A 26 19.03 59.21 -15.62
CA ALA A 26 20.18 60.16 -15.60
C ALA A 26 20.63 60.64 -14.19
N GLU A 27 21.86 60.58 -13.84
CA GLU A 27 23.15 60.97 -14.33
C GLU A 27 24.27 60.49 -13.39
N ASN A 28 25.29 59.95 -13.98
CA ASN A 28 26.72 60.01 -13.75
C ASN A 28 27.25 60.53 -12.40
N ASP A 29 27.89 59.64 -11.62
CA ASP A 29 29.23 59.91 -11.10
C ASP A 29 29.98 58.64 -10.74
N THR A 30 31.26 58.63 -11.06
CA THR A 30 32.22 57.58 -11.00
C THR A 30 32.78 57.46 -9.59
N GLU A 31 32.52 56.33 -8.92
CA GLU A 31 33.41 55.90 -7.85
C GLU A 31 33.53 54.36 -7.86
N ASN A 32 34.75 53.98 -8.17
CA ASN A 32 35.24 52.61 -8.26
C ASN A 32 35.35 52.04 -6.84
N THR A 33 34.44 51.12 -6.46
CA THR A 33 34.64 50.28 -5.30
C THR A 33 34.53 48.84 -5.76
N GLU A 34 35.68 48.19 -5.83
CA GLU A 34 35.77 46.72 -5.98
C GLU A 34 35.00 46.05 -4.83
N MET A 35 33.79 45.58 -5.11
CA MET A 35 33.13 44.60 -4.27
C MET A 35 33.55 43.22 -4.73
N THR A 36 34.41 42.61 -3.96
CA THR A 36 34.72 41.19 -4.04
C THR A 36 33.41 40.42 -3.77
N GLU A 37 32.82 39.85 -4.79
CA GLU A 37 31.75 38.86 -4.64
C GLU A 37 32.38 37.60 -4.04
N GLU A 38 32.25 37.44 -2.74
CA GLU A 38 32.39 36.13 -2.10
C GLU A 38 31.19 35.29 -2.55
N THR A 39 31.35 34.56 -3.64
CA THR A 39 30.47 33.46 -4.00
C THR A 39 30.69 32.35 -2.96
N SER A 40 29.91 32.34 -1.88
CA SER A 40 29.82 31.16 -1.04
C SER A 40 29.11 30.07 -1.86
N GLU A 41 29.88 29.23 -2.51
CA GLU A 41 29.39 27.93 -2.99
C GLU A 41 28.95 27.17 -1.77
N MET A 42 27.63 27.16 -1.51
CA MET A 42 27.03 26.15 -0.64
C MET A 42 27.14 24.84 -1.41
N GLU A 43 28.15 24.04 -1.10
CA GLU A 43 28.19 22.65 -1.48
C GLU A 43 26.95 21.99 -0.79
N GLU A 44 25.91 21.71 -1.58
CA GLU A 44 24.85 20.80 -1.16
C GLU A 44 25.53 19.47 -0.88
N GLU A 45 25.63 19.12 0.40
CA GLU A 45 26.07 17.80 0.84
C GLU A 45 25.04 16.79 0.33
N VAL A 46 25.31 16.17 -0.81
CA VAL A 46 24.49 15.13 -1.39
C VAL A 46 24.62 13.92 -0.46
N GLU A 47 23.60 13.68 0.38
CA GLU A 47 23.55 12.47 1.20
C GLU A 47 23.63 11.24 0.30
N GLU A 48 24.69 10.49 0.41
CA GLU A 48 24.88 9.25 -0.34
C GLU A 48 23.87 8.21 0.12
N ILE A 49 22.95 7.82 -0.79
CA ILE A 49 21.99 6.74 -0.51
C ILE A 49 22.74 5.42 -0.51
N THR A 50 22.92 4.85 0.67
CA THR A 50 23.53 3.53 0.82
C THR A 50 22.44 2.45 0.88
N ILE A 51 22.65 1.35 0.13
CA ILE A 51 21.78 0.16 0.18
C ILE A 51 22.54 -0.92 0.94
N SER A 52 22.01 -1.33 2.09
CA SER A 52 22.58 -2.40 2.89
C SER A 52 21.63 -3.61 2.89
N PRO A 53 22.14 -4.84 2.94
CA PRO A 53 21.31 -6.01 3.19
C PRO A 53 20.59 -5.86 4.53
N LEU A 54 19.31 -6.28 4.59
CA LEU A 54 18.62 -6.41 5.85
C LEU A 54 19.27 -7.55 6.64
N GLU A 55 19.56 -7.32 7.92
CA GLU A 55 20.05 -8.38 8.81
C GLU A 55 19.07 -9.55 8.89
N ASP A 56 19.57 -10.73 9.20
CA ASP A 56 18.81 -11.97 9.21
C ASP A 56 17.53 -11.85 10.04
N SER A 57 16.43 -12.22 9.39
CA SER A 57 15.12 -12.35 10.02
C SER A 57 14.90 -13.78 10.47
N PRO A 58 14.16 -14.04 11.57
CA PRO A 58 13.82 -15.41 11.96
C PRO A 58 13.21 -16.19 10.78
N ALA A 59 13.80 -17.33 10.43
CA ALA A 59 13.49 -18.03 9.18
C ALA A 59 12.09 -18.67 9.19
N TYR A 60 11.63 -19.16 10.35
CA TYR A 60 10.37 -19.92 10.51
C TYR A 60 10.24 -21.09 9.52
N GLU A 61 11.30 -21.87 9.36
CA GLU A 61 11.44 -22.94 8.35
C GLU A 61 10.31 -23.98 8.37
N THR A 62 9.75 -24.23 9.55
CA THR A 62 8.69 -25.24 9.76
C THR A 62 7.29 -24.64 9.83
N SER A 63 7.15 -23.32 9.68
CA SER A 63 5.84 -22.67 9.70
C SER A 63 5.00 -23.07 8.48
N SER A 64 3.70 -23.09 8.67
CA SER A 64 2.78 -23.35 7.57
C SER A 64 1.48 -22.58 7.70
N LEU A 65 0.89 -22.30 6.54
CA LEU A 65 -0.41 -21.67 6.38
C LEU A 65 -1.24 -22.52 5.42
N LYS A 66 -2.39 -22.99 5.86
CA LYS A 66 -3.31 -23.78 5.04
C LYS A 66 -4.70 -23.17 5.10
N LEU A 67 -5.37 -23.07 3.97
CA LEU A 67 -6.77 -22.63 3.91
C LEU A 67 -7.70 -23.84 4.14
N ASN A 68 -8.47 -23.81 5.21
CA ASN A 68 -9.45 -24.83 5.56
C ASN A 68 -10.86 -24.46 5.07
N ALA A 69 -11.15 -23.14 4.93
CA ALA A 69 -12.41 -22.66 4.35
C ALA A 69 -12.17 -21.35 3.57
N PRO A 70 -12.81 -21.16 2.41
CA PRO A 70 -13.65 -22.14 1.73
C PRO A 70 -12.82 -23.28 1.10
N THR A 71 -13.27 -24.52 1.21
CA THR A 71 -12.65 -25.69 0.56
C THR A 71 -12.99 -25.75 -0.91
N GLU A 72 -14.22 -25.43 -1.25
CA GLU A 72 -14.73 -25.43 -2.61
C GLU A 72 -14.12 -24.26 -3.42
N ASP A 73 -14.02 -24.45 -4.72
CA ASP A 73 -13.57 -23.40 -5.65
C ASP A 73 -14.74 -22.49 -6.05
N MET A 74 -15.96 -22.84 -5.72
CA MET A 74 -17.17 -22.06 -5.97
C MET A 74 -17.96 -21.83 -4.68
N VAL A 75 -18.41 -20.60 -4.52
CA VAL A 75 -19.29 -20.15 -3.44
C VAL A 75 -20.57 -19.59 -4.06
N ALA A 76 -21.71 -20.04 -3.60
CA ALA A 76 -23.02 -19.65 -4.19
C ALA A 76 -23.38 -18.19 -3.87
N ASP A 77 -22.98 -17.69 -2.70
CA ASP A 77 -23.23 -16.33 -2.22
C ASP A 77 -21.94 -15.73 -1.68
N GLY A 78 -21.61 -14.52 -2.14
CA GLY A 78 -20.42 -13.78 -1.72
C GLY A 78 -20.57 -13.03 -0.40
N SER A 79 -21.78 -12.97 0.18
CA SER A 79 -21.95 -12.29 1.46
C SER A 79 -21.42 -13.13 2.61
N GLN A 80 -20.60 -12.50 3.48
CA GLN A 80 -20.02 -13.12 4.68
C GLN A 80 -19.30 -14.46 4.41
N VAL A 81 -18.53 -14.53 3.31
CA VAL A 81 -17.71 -15.71 3.01
C VAL A 81 -16.71 -15.93 4.16
N GLN A 82 -16.78 -17.11 4.77
CA GLN A 82 -15.90 -17.50 5.85
C GLN A 82 -14.53 -17.91 5.30
N PHE A 83 -13.49 -17.26 5.77
CA PHE A 83 -12.10 -17.69 5.59
C PHE A 83 -11.59 -18.25 6.91
N ASP A 84 -11.07 -19.46 6.84
CA ASP A 84 -10.49 -20.16 7.99
C ASP A 84 -9.13 -20.74 7.60
N PHE A 85 -8.09 -20.36 8.34
CA PHE A 85 -6.73 -20.78 8.10
C PHE A 85 -6.23 -21.64 9.28
N GLU A 86 -5.52 -22.69 8.95
CA GLU A 86 -4.68 -23.41 9.89
C GLU A 86 -3.26 -22.83 9.84
N VAL A 87 -2.77 -22.35 10.98
CA VAL A 87 -1.43 -21.81 11.14
C VAL A 87 -0.66 -22.74 12.07
N ALA A 88 0.47 -23.28 11.61
CA ALA A 88 1.30 -24.15 12.41
C ALA A 88 2.73 -23.62 12.52
N ASN A 89 3.37 -23.79 13.69
CA ASN A 89 4.72 -23.36 14.02
C ASN A 89 4.96 -21.86 13.77
N TYR A 90 3.91 -21.05 13.92
CA TYR A 90 3.93 -19.61 13.78
C TYR A 90 2.84 -19.01 14.67
N GLU A 91 3.14 -17.98 15.41
CA GLU A 91 2.20 -17.36 16.35
C GLU A 91 1.72 -16.02 15.81
N LEU A 92 0.42 -15.89 15.58
CA LEU A 92 -0.21 -14.64 15.20
C LEU A 92 -0.34 -13.71 16.41
N GLY A 93 -0.30 -12.40 16.18
CA GLY A 93 -0.53 -11.40 17.23
C GLY A 93 0.68 -11.13 18.14
N VAL A 94 1.83 -11.79 17.93
CA VAL A 94 3.06 -11.55 18.69
C VAL A 94 4.08 -10.76 17.89
N GLN A 95 4.96 -10.03 18.57
CA GLN A 95 6.05 -9.30 17.91
C GLN A 95 7.10 -10.30 17.41
N THR A 96 7.58 -10.10 16.19
CA THR A 96 8.73 -10.86 15.69
C THR A 96 9.98 -10.50 16.50
N GLU A 97 10.80 -11.49 16.82
CA GLU A 97 12.08 -11.28 17.48
C GLU A 97 12.96 -10.30 16.68
N GLY A 98 13.60 -9.36 17.36
CA GLY A 98 14.44 -8.34 16.74
C GLY A 98 13.67 -7.25 15.97
N ALA A 99 12.32 -7.21 16.05
CA ALA A 99 11.53 -6.25 15.27
C ALA A 99 11.85 -4.78 15.57
N LYS A 100 12.21 -4.47 16.82
CA LYS A 100 12.49 -3.09 17.24
C LYS A 100 13.83 -2.58 16.71
N GLU A 101 14.78 -3.47 16.56
CA GLU A 101 16.15 -3.20 16.13
C GLU A 101 16.23 -2.98 14.62
N LYS A 102 15.27 -3.50 13.86
CA LYS A 102 15.27 -3.43 12.39
C LYS A 102 14.90 -2.08 11.80
N MET A 103 14.39 -1.15 12.60
CA MET A 103 13.96 0.20 12.15
C MET A 103 13.00 0.18 10.93
N LEU A 104 12.25 -0.89 10.76
CA LEU A 104 11.24 -1.04 9.73
C LEU A 104 9.86 -0.64 10.24
N ALA A 105 8.93 -0.38 9.29
CA ALA A 105 7.53 -0.20 9.61
C ALA A 105 6.99 -1.46 10.28
N ASN A 106 6.70 -1.39 11.57
CA ASN A 106 6.30 -2.52 12.40
C ASN A 106 4.85 -2.42 12.84
N SER A 107 4.10 -3.50 12.69
CA SER A 107 2.74 -3.61 13.22
C SER A 107 2.75 -3.73 14.75
N GLY A 108 2.10 -2.81 15.43
CA GLY A 108 1.92 -2.88 16.88
C GLY A 108 1.13 -4.11 17.35
N LYS A 109 0.35 -4.74 16.45
CA LYS A 109 -0.40 -5.97 16.70
C LYS A 109 0.42 -7.24 16.44
N GLY A 110 1.63 -7.13 15.90
CA GLY A 110 2.53 -8.27 15.73
C GLY A 110 2.41 -9.00 14.39
N GLN A 111 2.82 -10.25 14.40
CA GLN A 111 2.78 -11.19 13.27
C GLN A 111 1.35 -11.44 12.80
N HIS A 112 1.15 -11.54 11.49
CA HIS A 112 -0.18 -11.61 10.91
C HIS A 112 -0.20 -12.34 9.57
N ILE A 113 -1.40 -12.69 9.12
CA ILE A 113 -1.64 -13.14 7.76
C ILE A 113 -1.85 -11.91 6.89
N HIS A 114 -1.08 -11.78 5.80
CA HIS A 114 -1.43 -10.90 4.69
C HIS A 114 -2.44 -11.63 3.81
N PHE A 115 -3.59 -11.03 3.60
CA PHE A 115 -4.64 -11.52 2.72
C PHE A 115 -4.83 -10.56 1.56
N ILE A 116 -4.61 -11.02 0.35
CA ILE A 116 -4.71 -10.25 -0.89
C ILE A 116 -5.80 -10.89 -1.75
N LEU A 117 -6.76 -10.10 -2.16
CA LEU A 117 -7.81 -10.51 -3.09
C LEU A 117 -7.67 -9.67 -4.36
N ASP A 118 -7.67 -10.32 -5.53
CA ASP A 118 -7.66 -9.69 -6.85
C ASP A 118 -6.54 -8.68 -7.06
N ASN A 119 -5.41 -8.95 -6.41
CA ASN A 119 -4.26 -8.05 -6.44
C ASN A 119 -4.55 -6.66 -5.85
N ASP A 120 -5.57 -6.54 -5.01
CA ASP A 120 -5.88 -5.33 -4.22
C ASP A 120 -4.94 -5.14 -3.03
N PRO A 121 -4.90 -3.97 -2.39
CA PRO A 121 -4.14 -3.77 -1.17
C PRO A 121 -4.48 -4.84 -0.12
N TYR A 122 -3.43 -5.42 0.50
CA TYR A 122 -3.63 -6.48 1.48
C TYR A 122 -4.44 -6.02 2.70
N SER A 123 -5.18 -6.95 3.29
CA SER A 123 -5.68 -6.83 4.67
C SER A 123 -4.85 -7.70 5.61
N ALA A 124 -4.58 -7.18 6.83
CA ALA A 124 -3.81 -7.87 7.84
C ALA A 124 -4.76 -8.57 8.83
N HIS A 125 -4.60 -9.88 9.02
CA HIS A 125 -5.40 -10.66 9.95
C HIS A 125 -4.52 -11.27 11.03
N TYR A 126 -4.87 -10.97 12.28
CA TYR A 126 -4.15 -11.39 13.49
C TYR A 126 -4.80 -12.61 14.15
N GLU A 127 -5.94 -13.01 13.62
CA GLU A 127 -6.67 -14.24 13.94
C GLU A 127 -6.75 -15.10 12.68
N PRO A 128 -6.79 -16.44 12.84
CA PRO A 128 -6.79 -17.33 11.69
C PRO A 128 -8.13 -17.38 10.94
N SER A 129 -9.19 -16.88 11.54
CA SER A 129 -10.56 -16.97 11.02
C SER A 129 -11.19 -15.58 10.91
N PHE A 130 -11.83 -15.30 9.77
CA PHE A 130 -12.56 -14.05 9.53
C PHE A 130 -13.58 -14.22 8.40
N THR A 131 -14.49 -13.27 8.27
CA THR A 131 -15.42 -13.18 7.14
C THR A 131 -15.11 -12.00 6.24
N LYS A 132 -15.46 -12.12 4.98
CA LYS A 132 -15.33 -11.04 3.98
C LYS A 132 -16.46 -11.15 2.96
N ASP A 133 -17.01 -10.01 2.58
CA ASP A 133 -17.91 -9.93 1.44
C ASP A 133 -17.11 -9.97 0.14
N LEU A 134 -17.57 -10.77 -0.81
CA LEU A 134 -17.00 -10.88 -2.15
C LEU A 134 -18.08 -10.53 -3.19
N GLU A 135 -17.69 -9.80 -4.20
CA GLU A 135 -18.57 -9.54 -5.34
C GLU A 135 -18.76 -10.81 -6.17
N PRO A 136 -19.88 -10.95 -6.91
CA PRO A 136 -20.02 -12.07 -7.86
C PRO A 136 -18.93 -12.04 -8.94
N GLY A 137 -18.35 -13.21 -9.24
CA GLY A 137 -17.31 -13.36 -10.26
C GLY A 137 -16.16 -14.26 -9.84
N ASN A 138 -15.09 -14.24 -10.64
CA ASN A 138 -13.87 -14.97 -10.35
C ASN A 138 -12.92 -14.10 -9.52
N HIS A 139 -12.30 -14.72 -8.52
CA HIS A 139 -11.36 -14.07 -7.62
C HIS A 139 -10.05 -14.84 -7.54
N LEU A 140 -8.96 -14.09 -7.33
CA LEU A 140 -7.66 -14.63 -6.97
C LEU A 140 -7.35 -14.27 -5.53
N LEU A 141 -7.29 -15.29 -4.69
CA LEU A 141 -6.83 -15.19 -3.32
C LEU A 141 -5.34 -15.52 -3.24
N VAL A 142 -4.56 -14.65 -2.58
CA VAL A 142 -3.21 -14.96 -2.10
C VAL A 142 -3.12 -14.59 -0.64
N ALA A 143 -2.66 -15.52 0.18
CA ALA A 143 -2.41 -15.29 1.60
C ALA A 143 -1.04 -15.83 1.99
N PHE A 144 -0.34 -15.16 2.93
CA PHE A 144 0.95 -15.59 3.43
C PHE A 144 1.21 -15.11 4.86
N LEU A 145 2.07 -15.82 5.57
CA LEU A 145 2.53 -15.42 6.88
C LEU A 145 3.50 -14.23 6.76
N SER A 146 3.25 -13.20 7.55
CA SER A 146 4.01 -11.97 7.57
C SER A 146 4.56 -11.69 8.97
N ARG A 147 5.87 -11.41 9.04
CA ARG A 147 6.51 -10.88 10.25
C ARG A 147 5.85 -9.58 10.67
N SER A 148 6.02 -9.19 11.91
CA SER A 148 5.41 -7.95 12.42
C SER A 148 5.86 -6.70 11.64
N TYR A 149 7.04 -6.71 11.05
CA TYR A 149 7.58 -5.64 10.20
C TYR A 149 7.34 -5.85 8.70
N HIS A 150 6.28 -6.62 8.35
CA HIS A 150 5.75 -6.80 6.99
C HIS A 150 6.65 -7.57 6.01
N GLU A 151 7.67 -8.25 6.48
CA GLU A 151 8.43 -9.20 5.65
C GLU A 151 7.73 -10.56 5.63
N SER A 152 7.46 -11.10 4.44
CA SER A 152 6.85 -12.42 4.29
C SER A 152 7.80 -13.54 4.73
N VAL A 153 7.27 -14.60 5.34
CA VAL A 153 8.00 -15.83 5.58
C VAL A 153 8.28 -16.53 4.25
N LYS A 154 9.53 -16.97 4.02
CA LYS A 154 10.04 -17.42 2.72
C LYS A 154 10.15 -18.94 2.59
N ASN A 155 9.19 -19.70 3.10
CA ASN A 155 9.11 -21.13 2.85
C ASN A 155 7.84 -21.48 2.06
N ASP A 156 7.88 -22.61 1.34
CA ASP A 156 6.82 -23.02 0.42
C ASP A 156 5.49 -23.38 1.11
N ASN A 157 5.50 -23.60 2.43
CA ASN A 157 4.32 -23.96 3.21
C ASN A 157 3.65 -22.74 3.86
N SER A 158 4.26 -21.57 3.81
CA SER A 158 3.78 -20.36 4.50
C SER A 158 2.96 -19.42 3.63
N PHE A 159 2.48 -19.89 2.48
CA PHE A 159 1.57 -19.15 1.63
C PHE A 159 0.50 -20.05 1.00
N VAL A 160 -0.59 -19.41 0.59
CA VAL A 160 -1.71 -20.03 -0.15
C VAL A 160 -2.03 -19.17 -1.35
N ALA A 161 -2.23 -19.79 -2.49
CA ALA A 161 -2.82 -19.16 -3.68
C ALA A 161 -4.00 -20.01 -4.14
N LYS A 162 -5.17 -19.39 -4.29
CA LYS A 162 -6.40 -20.09 -4.67
C LYS A 162 -7.25 -19.23 -5.60
N LYS A 163 -7.85 -19.84 -6.60
CA LYS A 163 -8.96 -19.23 -7.34
C LYS A 163 -10.27 -19.59 -6.66
N LEU A 164 -11.16 -18.62 -6.60
CA LEU A 164 -12.49 -18.76 -6.03
C LEU A 164 -13.51 -18.11 -6.97
N THR A 165 -14.61 -18.75 -7.23
CA THR A 165 -15.72 -18.18 -8.02
C THR A 165 -16.90 -17.95 -7.10
N VAL A 166 -17.51 -16.77 -7.15
CA VAL A 166 -18.72 -16.42 -6.43
C VAL A 166 -19.89 -16.33 -7.41
N GLY A 167 -20.94 -17.12 -7.16
CA GLY A 167 -22.07 -17.22 -8.07
C GLY A 167 -21.70 -17.91 -9.38
N ASP A 168 -22.15 -17.35 -10.49
CA ASP A 168 -21.90 -17.92 -11.81
C ASP A 168 -20.47 -17.62 -12.28
N ALA A 169 -19.81 -18.63 -12.83
CA ALA A 169 -18.47 -18.50 -13.39
C ALA A 169 -18.45 -17.48 -14.55
N GLN A 170 -17.45 -16.61 -14.55
CA GLN A 170 -17.22 -15.64 -15.61
C GLN A 170 -16.10 -16.11 -16.52
N ASP A 171 -16.22 -15.85 -17.84
CA ASP A 171 -15.12 -16.06 -18.77
C ASP A 171 -14.22 -14.80 -18.79
N ASP A 172 -13.27 -14.77 -17.91
CA ASP A 172 -12.33 -13.67 -17.72
C ASP A 172 -10.88 -14.14 -17.64
N VAL A 173 -9.96 -13.20 -17.38
CA VAL A 173 -8.52 -13.50 -17.26
C VAL A 173 -8.26 -14.46 -16.10
N LEU A 174 -8.99 -14.35 -15.00
CA LEU A 174 -8.78 -15.18 -13.81
C LEU A 174 -9.25 -16.62 -14.03
N ALA A 175 -10.30 -16.85 -14.82
CA ALA A 175 -10.76 -18.19 -15.18
C ALA A 175 -9.61 -19.02 -15.81
N ASN A 176 -8.80 -18.37 -16.66
CA ASN A 176 -7.74 -18.99 -17.42
C ASN A 176 -6.35 -18.89 -16.76
N LEU A 177 -6.25 -18.28 -15.57
CA LEU A 177 -4.98 -18.12 -14.85
C LEU A 177 -4.46 -19.46 -14.33
N ALA A 178 -3.23 -19.83 -14.73
CA ALA A 178 -2.57 -21.05 -14.28
C ALA A 178 -1.67 -20.76 -13.07
N LEU A 179 -2.11 -21.06 -11.85
CA LEU A 179 -1.37 -20.80 -10.60
C LEU A 179 -0.02 -21.54 -10.51
N THR A 180 0.22 -22.52 -11.39
CA THR A 180 1.49 -23.25 -11.47
C THR A 180 2.61 -22.50 -12.19
N LYS A 181 2.29 -21.34 -12.80
CA LYS A 181 3.28 -20.49 -13.45
C LYS A 181 3.72 -19.38 -12.49
N PRO A 182 4.89 -18.76 -12.70
CA PRO A 182 5.32 -17.60 -11.94
C PRO A 182 4.32 -16.43 -12.11
N HIS A 183 3.96 -15.80 -10.98
CA HIS A 183 3.08 -14.63 -10.93
C HIS A 183 3.70 -13.53 -10.09
N LEU A 184 3.46 -12.29 -10.48
CA LEU A 184 3.74 -11.11 -9.67
C LEU A 184 2.44 -10.63 -9.04
N ILE A 185 2.38 -10.67 -7.71
CA ILE A 185 1.28 -10.11 -6.93
C ILE A 185 1.72 -8.75 -6.41
N TYR A 186 1.06 -7.72 -6.89
CA TYR A 186 1.39 -6.33 -6.57
C TYR A 186 0.27 -5.69 -5.76
N SER A 187 0.39 -5.73 -4.44
CA SER A 187 -0.63 -5.20 -3.54
C SER A 187 -0.34 -3.79 -3.01
N ARG A 188 0.94 -3.35 -3.04
CA ARG A 188 1.37 -1.99 -2.63
C ARG A 188 2.69 -1.58 -3.31
N PRO A 189 2.92 -0.27 -3.55
CA PRO A 189 1.98 0.85 -3.36
C PRO A 189 0.85 0.84 -4.39
N LYS A 190 -0.36 1.28 -4.04
CA LYS A 190 -1.50 1.48 -4.93
C LYS A 190 -2.13 2.84 -4.71
N GLY A 191 -2.50 3.50 -5.79
CA GLY A 191 -3.06 4.85 -5.74
C GLY A 191 -2.00 5.96 -5.58
N THR A 192 -2.47 7.12 -5.17
CA THR A 192 -1.64 8.31 -4.89
C THR A 192 -1.29 8.34 -3.41
N TYR A 193 -0.02 8.61 -3.09
CA TYR A 193 0.52 8.73 -1.73
C TYR A 193 1.00 10.15 -1.51
#